data_a4c3d692ef51b538cf331a8b63d3db16
#
_entry.id   a4c3d692ef51b538cf331a8b63d3db16
#
_cell.length_a   1.000
_cell.length_b   1.000
_cell.length_c   1.000
_cell.angle_alpha   90.00
_cell.angle_beta   90.00
_cell.angle_gamma   90.00
#
_symmetry.space_group_name_H-M   'P 1'
#
loop_
_entity.id
_entity.type
_entity.pdbx_description
1 polymer ?
#
loop_
_entity_poly.entity_id
_entity_poly.type
_entity_poly.pdbx_seq_one_letter_code
_entity_poly.pdbx_strand_id
1 'polypeptide(L)'
;MVKEPARLIAKEKMMDIIYDLSLLEAIKYQQPLSLDSVESSPAKFIFKKYKVDSIQFAKSNMYYAADYESYKEMFDEINARLEKEKKNTEIKLKAEEKKAAKAKKVSDAKKAAEAKNNKLKETFEDSVKKKIVKKVNIDSIKRMRRLGHKGL
;
A
#
# COMPACT_ATOMS: atom_id res chain seq x y z
N MET A 1 13.04 9.80 -48.38
CA MET A 1 12.37 10.58 -47.32
C MET A 1 10.95 10.10 -47.17
N VAL A 2 10.53 9.80 -45.97
CA VAL A 2 9.12 9.43 -45.67
C VAL A 2 8.28 10.71 -45.74
N LYS A 3 7.16 10.66 -46.49
CA LYS A 3 6.25 11.81 -46.63
C LYS A 3 5.48 12.03 -45.35
N GLU A 4 5.38 13.30 -44.91
CA GLU A 4 4.59 13.67 -43.76
C GLU A 4 3.11 13.23 -43.93
N PRO A 5 2.55 12.49 -42.96
CA PRO A 5 1.15 12.05 -43.01
C PRO A 5 0.21 13.24 -42.79
N ALA A 6 -0.95 13.27 -43.49
CA ALA A 6 -1.94 14.34 -43.42
C ALA A 6 -2.48 14.58 -41.98
N ARG A 7 -2.40 13.58 -41.11
CA ARG A 7 -2.81 13.64 -39.69
C ARG A 7 -1.64 13.27 -38.78
N LEU A 8 -0.53 14.01 -38.90
CA LEU A 8 0.63 13.79 -38.03
C LEU A 8 0.28 14.12 -36.58
N ILE A 9 0.66 13.22 -35.67
CA ILE A 9 0.56 13.46 -34.22
C ILE A 9 1.74 14.36 -33.83
N ALA A 10 1.47 15.43 -33.05
CA ALA A 10 2.53 16.30 -32.53
C ALA A 10 3.56 15.50 -31.70
N LYS A 11 4.85 15.90 -31.76
CA LYS A 11 5.98 15.19 -31.14
C LYS A 11 5.74 14.93 -29.66
N GLU A 12 5.31 15.96 -28.90
CA GLU A 12 5.02 15.85 -27.46
C GLU A 12 3.89 14.84 -27.18
N LYS A 13 2.81 14.92 -27.97
CA LYS A 13 1.68 13.96 -27.83
C LYS A 13 2.09 12.55 -28.19
N MET A 14 2.98 12.38 -29.16
CA MET A 14 3.53 11.08 -29.55
C MET A 14 4.36 10.48 -28.41
N MET A 15 5.20 11.27 -27.77
CA MET A 15 5.98 10.87 -26.59
C MET A 15 5.08 10.47 -25.41
N ASP A 16 4.01 11.22 -25.15
CA ASP A 16 3.05 10.89 -24.09
C ASP A 16 2.33 9.57 -24.36
N ILE A 17 1.95 9.30 -25.60
CA ILE A 17 1.34 8.04 -26.01
C ILE A 17 2.31 6.87 -25.81
N ILE A 18 3.56 7.00 -26.24
CA ILE A 18 4.59 5.95 -26.10
C ILE A 18 4.90 5.73 -24.61
N TYR A 19 5.02 6.79 -23.82
CA TYR A 19 5.22 6.71 -22.38
C TYR A 19 4.11 5.92 -21.69
N ASP A 20 2.85 6.27 -21.94
CA ASP A 20 1.69 5.59 -21.36
C ASP A 20 1.57 4.14 -21.80
N LEU A 21 1.89 3.83 -23.07
CA LEU A 21 1.95 2.46 -23.56
C LEU A 21 3.00 1.63 -22.85
N SER A 22 4.20 2.17 -22.69
CA SER A 22 5.30 1.50 -21.99
C SER A 22 4.96 1.23 -20.52
N LEU A 23 4.30 2.18 -19.86
CA LEU A 23 3.85 2.04 -18.47
C LEU A 23 2.79 0.95 -18.33
N LEU A 24 1.78 0.93 -19.22
CA LEU A 24 0.73 -0.10 -19.18
C LEU A 24 1.23 -1.49 -19.53
N GLU A 25 2.19 -1.60 -20.46
CA GLU A 25 2.83 -2.88 -20.73
C GLU A 25 3.60 -3.39 -19.51
N ALA A 26 4.35 -2.53 -18.83
CA ALA A 26 5.06 -2.90 -17.61
C ALA A 26 4.10 -3.38 -16.50
N ILE A 27 2.96 -2.72 -16.31
CA ILE A 27 1.92 -3.12 -15.35
C ILE A 27 1.33 -4.47 -15.73
N LYS A 28 1.05 -4.70 -17.02
CA LYS A 28 0.52 -5.98 -17.52
C LYS A 28 1.45 -7.15 -17.22
N TYR A 29 2.77 -6.96 -17.32
CA TYR A 29 3.75 -8.00 -16.98
C TYR A 29 3.80 -8.30 -15.48
N GLN A 30 3.60 -7.31 -14.63
CA GLN A 30 3.68 -7.48 -13.17
C GLN A 30 2.37 -7.97 -12.54
N GLN A 31 1.22 -7.53 -13.07
CA GLN A 31 -0.10 -7.85 -12.53
C GLN A 31 -1.11 -8.11 -13.66
N PRO A 32 -1.06 -9.28 -14.30
CA PRO A 32 -1.92 -9.60 -15.45
C PRO A 32 -3.42 -9.57 -15.11
N LEU A 33 -3.81 -9.87 -13.86
CA LEU A 33 -5.20 -9.91 -13.41
C LEU A 33 -5.80 -8.53 -13.12
N SER A 34 -4.99 -7.50 -12.88
CA SER A 34 -5.48 -6.16 -12.57
C SER A 34 -6.03 -5.41 -13.78
N LEU A 35 -5.72 -5.88 -15.00
CA LEU A 35 -6.12 -5.27 -16.27
C LEU A 35 -7.34 -5.94 -16.93
N ASP A 36 -7.90 -6.99 -16.32
CA ASP A 36 -9.13 -7.64 -16.85
C ASP A 36 -10.35 -6.70 -16.87
N SER A 37 -10.31 -5.61 -16.11
CA SER A 37 -11.35 -4.56 -16.11
C SER A 37 -11.16 -3.49 -17.19
N VAL A 38 -9.98 -3.43 -17.81
CA VAL A 38 -9.66 -2.43 -18.84
C VAL A 38 -9.56 -3.17 -20.16
N GLU A 39 -10.49 -2.90 -21.08
CA GLU A 39 -10.59 -3.46 -22.46
C GLU A 39 -9.38 -4.28 -22.90
N SER A 40 -9.59 -5.47 -23.45
CA SER A 40 -8.61 -6.54 -23.80
C SER A 40 -7.30 -6.11 -24.48
N SER A 41 -7.07 -4.82 -24.70
CA SER A 41 -5.86 -4.27 -25.31
C SER A 41 -5.49 -2.91 -24.68
N PRO A 42 -4.34 -2.83 -23.95
CA PRO A 42 -3.80 -1.57 -23.43
C PRO A 42 -3.68 -0.48 -24.50
N ALA A 43 -3.29 -0.85 -25.70
CA ALA A 43 -3.17 0.07 -26.82
C ALA A 43 -4.49 0.75 -27.20
N LYS A 44 -5.60 0.01 -27.22
CA LYS A 44 -6.92 0.60 -27.52
C LYS A 44 -7.32 1.63 -26.47
N PHE A 45 -7.07 1.36 -25.19
CA PHE A 45 -7.35 2.29 -24.12
C PHE A 45 -6.58 3.59 -24.29
N ILE A 46 -5.27 3.51 -24.56
CA ILE A 46 -4.42 4.68 -24.76
C ILE A 46 -4.84 5.47 -26.01
N PHE A 47 -5.09 4.80 -27.11
CA PHE A 47 -5.53 5.49 -28.34
C PHE A 47 -6.86 6.23 -28.14
N LYS A 48 -7.79 5.63 -27.39
CA LYS A 48 -9.06 6.27 -27.02
C LYS A 48 -8.82 7.49 -26.11
N LYS A 49 -7.94 7.38 -25.10
CA LYS A 49 -7.55 8.47 -24.20
C LYS A 49 -7.03 9.68 -24.97
N TYR A 50 -6.17 9.45 -25.94
CA TYR A 50 -5.54 10.51 -26.73
C TYR A 50 -6.35 10.89 -27.99
N LYS A 51 -7.50 10.27 -28.24
CA LYS A 51 -8.34 10.48 -29.43
C LYS A 51 -7.52 10.31 -30.72
N VAL A 52 -6.79 9.23 -30.83
CA VAL A 52 -5.92 8.86 -31.94
C VAL A 52 -6.33 7.47 -32.41
N ASP A 53 -6.32 7.23 -33.71
CA ASP A 53 -6.52 5.87 -34.24
C ASP A 53 -5.15 5.16 -34.41
N SER A 54 -5.19 3.83 -34.48
CA SER A 54 -3.99 3.00 -34.62
C SER A 54 -3.24 3.26 -35.93
N ILE A 55 -3.94 3.58 -37.01
CA ILE A 55 -3.33 3.89 -38.31
C ILE A 55 -2.61 5.24 -38.25
N GLN A 56 -3.24 6.24 -37.61
CA GLN A 56 -2.64 7.54 -37.40
C GLN A 56 -1.37 7.44 -36.56
N PHE A 57 -1.41 6.65 -35.47
CA PHE A 57 -0.25 6.38 -34.65
C PHE A 57 0.87 5.70 -35.43
N ALA A 58 0.57 4.62 -36.17
CA ALA A 58 1.56 3.89 -36.95
C ALA A 58 2.22 4.79 -38.02
N LYS A 59 1.44 5.57 -38.75
CA LYS A 59 1.99 6.49 -39.77
C LYS A 59 2.85 7.59 -39.16
N SER A 60 2.43 8.14 -38.03
CA SER A 60 3.22 9.16 -37.31
C SER A 60 4.50 8.57 -36.75
N ASN A 61 4.47 7.35 -36.22
CA ASN A 61 5.65 6.66 -35.74
C ASN A 61 6.65 6.37 -36.88
N MET A 62 6.18 5.93 -38.03
CA MET A 62 7.03 5.73 -39.21
C MET A 62 7.66 7.05 -39.68
N TYR A 63 6.94 8.14 -39.62
CA TYR A 63 7.48 9.44 -39.99
C TYR A 63 8.60 9.90 -39.06
N TYR A 64 8.39 9.81 -37.73
CA TYR A 64 9.43 10.15 -36.75
C TYR A 64 10.62 9.19 -36.81
N ALA A 65 10.40 7.90 -37.00
CA ALA A 65 11.45 6.90 -37.11
C ALA A 65 12.34 7.05 -38.36
N ALA A 66 11.88 7.81 -39.37
CA ALA A 66 12.70 8.12 -40.53
C ALA A 66 13.84 9.10 -40.24
N ASP A 67 13.72 9.89 -39.19
CA ASP A 67 14.78 10.74 -38.63
C ASP A 67 15.32 10.09 -37.33
N TYR A 68 16.43 9.37 -37.48
CA TYR A 68 17.02 8.58 -36.38
C TYR A 68 17.41 9.45 -35.18
N GLU A 69 17.99 10.63 -35.40
CA GLU A 69 18.44 11.49 -34.30
C GLU A 69 17.26 12.04 -33.49
N SER A 70 16.27 12.59 -34.16
CA SER A 70 15.04 13.08 -33.51
C SER A 70 14.27 11.98 -32.81
N TYR A 71 14.22 10.78 -33.40
CA TYR A 71 13.55 9.61 -32.79
C TYR A 71 14.29 9.12 -31.53
N LYS A 72 15.60 9.08 -31.57
CA LYS A 72 16.43 8.75 -30.41
C LYS A 72 16.22 9.74 -29.27
N GLU A 73 16.23 11.03 -29.55
CA GLU A 73 15.96 12.06 -28.52
C GLU A 73 14.59 11.87 -27.86
N MET A 74 13.56 11.53 -28.64
CA MET A 74 12.23 11.22 -28.10
C MET A 74 12.27 10.08 -27.09
N PHE A 75 12.98 8.99 -27.40
CA PHE A 75 13.11 7.84 -26.51
C PHE A 75 13.98 8.12 -25.29
N ASP A 76 15.05 8.90 -25.45
CA ASP A 76 15.87 9.32 -24.33
C ASP A 76 15.07 10.16 -23.33
N GLU A 77 14.20 11.06 -23.83
CA GLU A 77 13.30 11.84 -22.97
C GLU A 77 12.24 10.96 -22.28
N ILE A 78 11.63 10.01 -23.00
CA ILE A 78 10.67 9.04 -22.44
C ILE A 78 11.35 8.20 -21.34
N ASN A 79 12.55 7.70 -21.58
CA ASN A 79 13.29 6.92 -20.60
C ASN A 79 13.64 7.75 -19.36
N ALA A 80 14.05 9.01 -19.53
CA ALA A 80 14.31 9.91 -18.41
C ALA A 80 13.06 10.17 -17.56
N ARG A 81 11.88 10.31 -18.19
CA ARG A 81 10.59 10.44 -17.48
C ARG A 81 10.26 9.17 -16.71
N LEU A 82 10.41 7.98 -17.33
CA LEU A 82 10.16 6.68 -16.68
C LEU A 82 11.08 6.47 -15.48
N GLU A 83 12.37 6.76 -15.61
CA GLU A 83 13.31 6.64 -14.49
C GLU A 83 12.98 7.60 -13.33
N LYS A 84 12.59 8.82 -13.66
CA LYS A 84 12.16 9.80 -12.64
C LYS A 84 10.94 9.31 -11.87
N GLU A 85 9.92 8.81 -12.57
CA GLU A 85 8.72 8.24 -11.92
C GLU A 85 9.04 6.99 -11.12
N LYS A 86 9.91 6.10 -11.62
CA LYS A 86 10.40 4.94 -10.87
C LYS A 86 11.04 5.37 -9.55
N LYS A 87 11.98 6.32 -9.58
CA LYS A 87 12.64 6.83 -8.36
C LYS A 87 11.64 7.46 -7.39
N ASN A 88 10.69 8.25 -7.90
CA ASN A 88 9.64 8.87 -7.08
C ASN A 88 8.76 7.82 -6.40
N THR A 89 8.39 6.77 -7.14
CA THR A 89 7.56 5.67 -6.63
C THR A 89 8.31 4.84 -5.59
N GLU A 90 9.60 4.55 -5.81
CA GLU A 90 10.44 3.87 -4.82
C GLU A 90 10.57 4.66 -3.51
N ILE A 91 10.74 5.99 -3.60
CA ILE A 91 10.79 6.85 -2.41
C ILE A 91 9.48 6.82 -1.65
N LYS A 92 8.33 6.91 -2.36
CA LYS A 92 6.99 6.82 -1.75
C LYS A 92 6.78 5.47 -1.07
N LEU A 93 7.11 4.38 -1.76
CA LEU A 93 6.98 3.02 -1.22
C LEU A 93 7.81 2.83 0.06
N LYS A 94 9.08 3.23 0.05
CA LYS A 94 9.95 3.19 1.24
C LYS A 94 9.42 4.04 2.40
N ALA A 95 8.79 5.17 2.09
CA ALA A 95 8.17 6.02 3.11
C ALA A 95 6.91 5.38 3.71
N GLU A 96 6.09 4.72 2.89
CA GLU A 96 4.91 3.97 3.34
C GLU A 96 5.29 2.75 4.17
N GLU A 97 6.29 1.98 3.75
CA GLU A 97 6.82 0.85 4.51
C GLU A 97 7.32 1.28 5.89
N LYS A 98 8.07 2.39 5.96
CA LYS A 98 8.52 2.95 7.24
C LYS A 98 7.36 3.40 8.13
N LYS A 99 6.30 3.99 7.56
CA LYS A 99 5.08 4.36 8.30
C LYS A 99 4.35 3.13 8.82
N ALA A 100 4.18 2.11 7.98
CA ALA A 100 3.54 0.85 8.35
C ALA A 100 4.31 0.10 9.44
N ALA A 101 5.65 0.06 9.35
CA ALA A 101 6.50 -0.55 10.38
C ALA A 101 6.41 0.19 11.73
N LYS A 102 6.36 1.54 11.71
CA LYS A 102 6.14 2.33 12.94
C LYS A 102 4.76 2.10 13.53
N ALA A 103 3.72 2.05 12.71
CA ALA A 103 2.35 1.78 13.16
C ALA A 103 2.22 0.38 13.80
N LYS A 104 2.84 -0.66 13.20
CA LYS A 104 2.90 -1.99 13.80
C LYS A 104 3.59 -1.99 15.16
N LYS A 105 4.76 -1.37 15.28
CA LYS A 105 5.49 -1.28 16.57
C LYS A 105 4.65 -0.60 17.66
N VAL A 106 3.91 0.46 17.32
CA VAL A 106 3.03 1.16 18.27
C VAL A 106 1.84 0.28 18.68
N SER A 107 1.22 -0.44 17.75
CA SER A 107 0.12 -1.36 18.05
C SER A 107 0.55 -2.54 18.91
N ASP A 108 1.73 -3.11 18.65
CA ASP A 108 2.28 -4.22 19.42
C ASP A 108 2.68 -3.79 20.84
N ALA A 109 3.27 -2.59 20.96
CA ALA A 109 3.57 -2.00 22.27
C ALA A 109 2.31 -1.72 23.09
N LYS A 110 1.24 -1.25 22.45
CA LYS A 110 -0.05 -1.00 23.11
C LYS A 110 -0.70 -2.30 23.59
N LYS A 111 -0.72 -3.35 22.75
CA LYS A 111 -1.20 -4.68 23.14
C LYS A 111 -0.40 -5.29 24.29
N ALA A 112 0.93 -5.15 24.28
CA ALA A 112 1.78 -5.62 25.35
C ALA A 112 1.55 -4.86 26.67
N ALA A 113 1.28 -3.56 26.63
CA ALA A 113 0.94 -2.75 27.80
C ALA A 113 -0.45 -3.13 28.37
N GLU A 114 -1.44 -3.36 27.52
CA GLU A 114 -2.78 -3.81 27.94
C GLU A 114 -2.74 -5.21 28.57
N ALA A 115 -1.96 -6.14 28.01
CA ALA A 115 -1.77 -7.48 28.56
C ALA A 115 -1.10 -7.45 29.96
N LYS A 116 -0.10 -6.57 30.15
CA LYS A 116 0.54 -6.37 31.46
C LYS A 116 -0.44 -5.76 32.48
N ASN A 117 -1.26 -4.82 32.06
CA ASN A 117 -2.24 -4.18 32.94
C ASN A 117 -3.37 -5.14 33.36
N ASN A 118 -3.83 -6.00 32.47
CA ASN A 118 -4.81 -7.04 32.79
C ASN A 118 -4.22 -8.07 33.78
N LYS A 119 -2.98 -8.51 33.57
CA LYS A 119 -2.32 -9.45 34.50
C LYS A 119 -2.12 -8.84 35.90
N LEU A 120 -1.83 -7.54 35.98
CA LEU A 120 -1.75 -6.81 37.26
C LEU A 120 -3.11 -6.70 37.94
N LYS A 121 -4.19 -6.48 37.23
CA LYS A 121 -5.57 -6.45 37.77
C LYS A 121 -5.97 -7.82 38.35
N GLU A 122 -5.73 -8.91 37.60
CA GLU A 122 -6.02 -10.27 38.07
C GLU A 122 -5.26 -10.63 39.36
N THR A 123 -3.96 -10.31 39.42
CA THR A 123 -3.16 -10.56 40.63
C THR A 123 -3.59 -9.71 41.81
N PHE A 124 -4.07 -8.49 41.58
CA PHE A 124 -4.59 -7.63 42.63
C PHE A 124 -5.94 -8.14 43.14
N GLU A 125 -6.85 -8.53 42.26
CA GLU A 125 -8.16 -9.10 42.65
C GLU A 125 -7.99 -10.40 43.43
N ASP A 126 -7.08 -11.29 43.05
CA ASP A 126 -6.77 -12.52 43.78
C ASP A 126 -6.18 -12.25 45.18
N SER A 127 -5.34 -11.23 45.27
CA SER A 127 -4.76 -10.81 46.57
C SER A 127 -5.83 -10.25 47.48
N VAL A 128 -6.75 -9.48 46.98
CA VAL A 128 -7.91 -8.92 47.73
C VAL A 128 -8.84 -10.01 48.18
N LYS A 129 -9.22 -10.94 47.27
CA LYS A 129 -10.08 -12.12 47.58
C LYS A 129 -9.44 -12.97 48.71
N LYS A 130 -8.14 -13.27 48.63
CA LYS A 130 -7.44 -14.04 49.69
C LYS A 130 -7.43 -13.32 51.04
N LYS A 131 -7.27 -12.00 51.06
CA LYS A 131 -7.32 -11.20 52.33
C LYS A 131 -8.74 -11.20 52.90
N ILE A 132 -9.79 -11.07 52.11
CA ILE A 132 -11.17 -11.08 52.57
C ILE A 132 -11.56 -12.45 53.16
N VAL A 133 -11.20 -13.53 52.45
CA VAL A 133 -11.47 -14.90 52.94
C VAL A 133 -10.77 -15.17 54.28
N LYS A 134 -9.50 -14.77 54.43
CA LYS A 134 -8.81 -14.88 55.72
C LYS A 134 -9.48 -14.09 56.83
N LYS A 135 -9.93 -12.87 56.56
CA LYS A 135 -10.58 -12.02 57.57
C LYS A 135 -11.91 -12.60 58.02
N VAL A 136 -12.75 -13.07 57.06
CA VAL A 136 -14.04 -13.71 57.34
C VAL A 136 -13.87 -15.00 58.16
N ASN A 137 -12.86 -15.80 57.84
CA ASN A 137 -12.60 -17.06 58.56
C ASN A 137 -12.12 -16.81 60.03
N ILE A 138 -11.31 -15.80 60.25
CA ILE A 138 -10.88 -15.39 61.61
C ILE A 138 -12.04 -14.86 62.45
N ASP A 139 -12.94 -14.05 61.84
CA ASP A 139 -14.11 -13.52 62.57
C ASP A 139 -15.15 -14.58 62.88
N SER A 140 -15.31 -15.57 61.99
CA SER A 140 -16.14 -16.75 62.21
C SER A 140 -15.64 -17.60 63.36
N ILE A 141 -14.32 -17.86 63.45
CA ILE A 141 -13.70 -18.63 64.49
C ILE A 141 -13.80 -17.86 65.87
N LYS A 142 -13.63 -16.56 65.88
CA LYS A 142 -13.79 -15.73 67.06
C LYS A 142 -15.24 -15.73 67.55
N ARG A 143 -16.20 -15.74 66.65
CA ARG A 143 -17.63 -15.82 66.99
C ARG A 143 -18.05 -17.16 67.56
N MET A 144 -17.52 -18.28 67.04
CA MET A 144 -17.74 -19.60 67.60
C MET A 144 -17.14 -19.77 69.00
N ARG A 145 -15.93 -19.25 69.25
CA ARG A 145 -15.31 -19.27 70.58
C ARG A 145 -16.08 -18.49 71.64
N ARG A 146 -16.78 -17.40 71.26
CA ARG A 146 -17.64 -16.62 72.18
C ARG A 146 -18.95 -17.33 72.53
N LEU A 147 -19.47 -18.14 71.62
CA LEU A 147 -20.70 -18.88 71.85
C LEU A 147 -20.48 -20.17 72.65
N GLY A 148 -19.28 -20.77 72.60
CA GLY A 148 -18.93 -21.97 73.36
C GLY A 148 -18.64 -21.70 74.85
N HIS A 149 -18.61 -20.45 75.34
CA HIS A 149 -18.31 -20.11 76.72
C HIS A 149 -19.57 -19.66 77.55
N LYS A 150 -20.75 -19.88 76.99
CA LYS A 150 -22.01 -19.61 77.74
C LYS A 150 -22.84 -20.87 77.90
N GLY A 151 -22.22 -21.88 78.52
CA GLY A 151 -22.90 -23.11 78.85
C GLY A 151 -22.17 -23.89 79.88
N LEU A 152 -22.20 -23.43 81.15
CA LEU A 152 -22.11 -24.15 82.40
C LEU A 152 -22.53 -23.21 83.55
#